data_60ef1c106a58c8d7d8e3fcba7efb2108
#
_entry.id   60ef1c106a58c8d7d8e3fcba7efb2108
#
_cell.length_a   1.000
_cell.length_b   1.000
_cell.length_c   1.000
_cell.angle_alpha   90.00
_cell.angle_beta   90.00
_cell.angle_gamma   90.00
#
_symmetry.space_group_name_H-M   'P 1'
#
loop_
_entity.id
_entity.type
_entity.pdbx_description
1 polymer ?
#
loop_
_entity_poly.entity_id
_entity_poly.type
_entity_poly.pdbx_seq_one_letter_code
_entity_poly.pdbx_strand_id
1 'polypeptide(L)'
;MRIEKGKKWIAYNADCVEVCKQLPDDSIDLTISSFPFANLYTYSDDIRDFSNVKDLDEYFNQLDYLIPELYRITKPGRLICLHLKQIPTFKGRDGAMGLIDFRGMLIQEFQKHKWTYH
;
A
#
# COMPACT_ATOMS: atom_id res chain seq x y z
N MET A 1 -18.00 -5.01 -9.80
CA MET A 1 -16.89 -4.29 -10.50
C MET A 1 -17.50 -3.42 -11.57
N ARG A 2 -17.12 -2.16 -11.59
CA ARG A 2 -17.54 -1.23 -12.63
C ARG A 2 -16.31 -0.81 -13.46
N ILE A 3 -16.43 -0.87 -14.79
CA ILE A 3 -15.34 -0.57 -15.70
C ILE A 3 -15.77 0.51 -16.67
N GLU A 4 -14.97 1.55 -16.79
CA GLU A 4 -15.15 2.62 -17.76
C GLU A 4 -13.91 2.68 -18.67
N LYS A 5 -14.09 2.95 -19.94
CA LYS A 5 -13.01 2.96 -20.92
C LYS A 5 -13.02 4.22 -21.76
N GLY A 6 -11.84 4.79 -21.99
CA GLY A 6 -11.59 5.79 -23.01
C GLY A 6 -10.68 5.23 -24.11
N LYS A 7 -10.20 6.12 -24.97
CA LYS A 7 -9.30 5.69 -26.06
C LYS A 7 -7.95 5.17 -25.56
N LYS A 8 -7.46 5.74 -24.45
CA LYS A 8 -6.11 5.46 -23.91
C LYS A 8 -6.10 5.18 -22.42
N TRP A 9 -7.26 4.89 -21.83
CA TRP A 9 -7.35 4.61 -20.40
C TRP A 9 -8.50 3.65 -20.11
N ILE A 10 -8.37 2.97 -18.98
CA ILE A 10 -9.41 2.13 -18.41
C ILE A 10 -9.47 2.47 -16.92
N ALA A 11 -10.66 2.69 -16.41
CA ALA A 11 -10.89 2.90 -14.98
C ALA A 11 -11.67 1.72 -14.41
N TYR A 12 -11.16 1.16 -13.32
CA TYR A 12 -11.79 0.07 -12.60
C TYR A 12 -12.24 0.55 -11.24
N ASN A 13 -13.55 0.48 -10.97
CA ASN A 13 -14.05 0.66 -9.61
C ASN A 13 -14.20 -0.73 -8.99
N ALA A 14 -13.15 -1.19 -8.34
CA ALA A 14 -13.06 -2.56 -7.85
C ALA A 14 -11.93 -2.70 -6.83
N ASP A 15 -11.85 -3.86 -6.21
CA ASP A 15 -10.70 -4.21 -5.38
C ASP A 15 -9.44 -4.27 -6.25
N CYS A 16 -8.39 -3.56 -5.85
CA CYS A 16 -7.17 -3.46 -6.65
C CYS A 16 -6.44 -4.82 -6.79
N VAL A 17 -6.50 -5.67 -5.78
CA VAL A 17 -5.88 -6.99 -5.85
C VAL A 17 -6.55 -7.83 -6.95
N GLU A 18 -7.88 -7.79 -6.99
CA GLU A 18 -8.65 -8.51 -8.00
C GLU A 18 -8.37 -7.99 -9.41
N VAL A 19 -8.23 -6.68 -9.56
CA VAL A 19 -7.88 -6.09 -10.86
C VAL A 19 -6.47 -6.50 -11.27
N CYS A 20 -5.50 -6.40 -10.36
CA CYS A 20 -4.12 -6.77 -10.66
C CYS A 20 -4.00 -8.24 -11.08
N LYS A 21 -4.77 -9.13 -10.45
CA LYS A 21 -4.76 -10.55 -10.83
C LYS A 21 -5.17 -10.79 -12.28
N GLN A 22 -5.96 -9.89 -12.83
CA GLN A 22 -6.45 -10.01 -14.22
C GLN A 22 -5.47 -9.42 -15.23
N LEU A 23 -4.48 -8.66 -14.79
CA LEU A 23 -3.51 -8.06 -15.68
C LEU A 23 -2.40 -9.06 -16.03
N PRO A 24 -1.91 -9.04 -17.28
CA PRO A 24 -0.84 -9.94 -17.69
C PRO A 24 0.48 -9.68 -16.95
N ASP A 25 1.33 -10.70 -16.90
CA ASP A 25 2.70 -10.54 -16.43
C ASP A 25 3.42 -9.48 -17.28
N ASP A 26 4.32 -8.73 -16.65
CA ASP A 26 5.22 -7.81 -17.35
C ASP A 26 4.49 -6.85 -18.30
N SER A 27 3.34 -6.31 -17.86
CA SER A 27 2.50 -5.46 -18.70
C SER A 27 2.49 -3.99 -18.27
N ILE A 28 2.98 -3.66 -17.08
CA ILE A 28 2.90 -2.32 -16.52
C ILE A 28 4.27 -1.66 -16.53
N ASP A 29 4.34 -0.46 -17.09
CA ASP A 29 5.58 0.33 -17.16
C ASP A 29 5.82 1.16 -15.91
N LEU A 30 4.76 1.66 -15.27
CA LEU A 30 4.88 2.51 -14.09
C LEU A 30 3.59 2.44 -13.28
N THR A 31 3.73 2.26 -11.99
CA THR A 31 2.62 2.39 -11.05
C THR A 31 2.87 3.61 -10.17
N ILE A 32 1.85 4.45 -10.03
CA ILE A 32 1.85 5.58 -9.11
C ILE A 32 0.63 5.44 -8.22
N SER A 33 0.85 5.42 -6.91
CA SER A 33 -0.24 5.21 -5.98
C SER A 33 0.03 5.88 -4.64
N SER A 34 -1.04 6.24 -3.95
CA SER A 34 -1.01 6.54 -2.53
C SER A 34 -1.61 5.34 -1.83
N PHE A 35 -0.79 4.57 -1.14
CA PHE A 35 -1.31 3.49 -0.31
C PHE A 35 -2.09 4.09 0.85
N PRO A 36 -3.14 3.40 1.33
CA PRO A 36 -3.86 3.90 2.49
C PRO A 36 -2.89 4.24 3.62
N PHE A 37 -3.05 5.43 4.20
CA PHE A 37 -2.20 5.86 5.29
C PHE A 37 -2.67 5.16 6.55
N ALA A 38 -2.01 4.07 6.91
CA ALA A 38 -2.34 3.33 8.11
C ALA A 38 -2.37 4.30 9.31
N ASN A 39 -3.46 4.29 10.06
CA ASN A 39 -3.65 5.05 11.29
C ASN A 39 -3.69 6.58 11.14
N LEU A 40 -3.66 7.13 9.93
CA LEU A 40 -3.74 8.58 9.75
C LEU A 40 -5.16 9.10 9.69
N TYR A 41 -6.08 8.33 9.15
CA TYR A 41 -7.49 8.71 9.04
C TYR A 41 -8.33 7.71 9.79
N THR A 42 -9.02 8.19 10.80
CA THR A 42 -9.99 7.39 11.53
C THR A 42 -11.36 7.70 10.95
N TYR A 43 -11.97 6.71 10.34
CA TYR A 43 -13.34 6.82 9.90
C TYR A 43 -14.32 6.37 10.97
N SER A 44 -13.81 5.95 12.14
CA SER A 44 -14.58 5.61 13.31
C SER A 44 -14.11 6.43 14.51
N ASP A 45 -14.98 6.58 15.51
CA ASP A 45 -14.65 7.29 16.73
C ASP A 45 -13.68 6.50 17.62
N ASP A 46 -13.36 5.28 17.28
CA ASP A 46 -12.48 4.45 18.09
C ASP A 46 -11.03 4.58 17.66
N ILE A 47 -10.40 5.63 18.16
CA ILE A 47 -9.00 5.95 17.88
C ILE A 47 -8.06 4.84 18.34
N ARG A 48 -8.49 4.03 19.30
CA ARG A 48 -7.66 2.97 19.87
C ARG A 48 -7.27 1.91 18.88
N ASP A 49 -8.09 1.70 17.86
CA ASP A 49 -7.87 0.65 16.87
C ASP A 49 -6.69 0.94 15.95
N PHE A 50 -6.22 2.20 15.91
CA PHE A 50 -5.23 2.65 14.95
C PHE A 50 -3.80 2.76 15.51
N SER A 51 -3.64 2.66 16.81
CA SER A 51 -2.33 2.74 17.44
C SER A 51 -1.75 1.37 17.75
N ASN A 52 -2.52 0.35 17.50
CA ASN A 52 -2.18 -1.00 17.88
C ASN A 52 -1.22 -1.60 16.86
N VAL A 53 -0.13 -2.19 17.33
CA VAL A 53 0.82 -2.91 16.47
C VAL A 53 0.11 -4.00 15.68
N LYS A 54 -0.92 -4.61 16.25
CA LYS A 54 -1.74 -5.61 15.60
C LYS A 54 -2.42 -5.08 14.34
N ASP A 55 -2.86 -3.82 14.36
CA ASP A 55 -3.50 -3.21 13.19
C ASP A 55 -2.50 -2.96 12.07
N LEU A 56 -1.26 -2.61 12.42
CA LEU A 56 -0.19 -2.50 11.44
C LEU A 56 0.19 -3.87 10.88
N ASP A 57 0.27 -4.88 11.72
CA ASP A 57 0.54 -6.25 11.28
C ASP A 57 -0.53 -6.72 10.30
N GLU A 58 -1.79 -6.47 10.59
CA GLU A 58 -2.90 -6.81 9.71
C GLU A 58 -2.82 -6.03 8.39
N TYR A 59 -2.48 -4.74 8.46
CA TYR A 59 -2.28 -3.92 7.28
C TYR A 59 -1.21 -4.52 6.36
N PHE A 60 -0.05 -4.88 6.91
CA PHE A 60 1.02 -5.49 6.13
C PHE A 60 0.67 -6.89 5.66
N ASN A 61 -0.09 -7.66 6.43
CA ASN A 61 -0.58 -8.96 5.97
C ASN A 61 -1.48 -8.82 4.73
N GLN A 62 -2.31 -7.79 4.68
CA GLN A 62 -3.13 -7.51 3.51
C GLN A 62 -2.26 -7.11 2.30
N LEU A 63 -1.20 -6.36 2.52
CA LEU A 63 -0.27 -6.00 1.46
C LEU A 63 0.44 -7.20 0.86
N ASP A 64 0.58 -8.28 1.61
CA ASP A 64 1.17 -9.52 1.10
C ASP A 64 0.38 -10.14 -0.04
N TYR A 65 -0.88 -9.75 -0.22
CA TYR A 65 -1.67 -10.17 -1.38
C TYR A 65 -1.49 -9.24 -2.58
N LEU A 66 -1.16 -7.98 -2.34
CA LEU A 66 -1.04 -6.97 -3.40
C LEU A 66 0.37 -6.87 -3.96
N ILE A 67 1.37 -6.82 -3.08
CA ILE A 67 2.75 -6.55 -3.48
C ILE A 67 3.30 -7.60 -4.46
N PRO A 68 3.07 -8.91 -4.27
CA PRO A 68 3.51 -9.89 -5.25
C PRO A 68 2.85 -9.71 -6.62
N GLU A 69 1.57 -9.32 -6.65
CA GLU A 69 0.88 -9.05 -7.90
C GLU A 69 1.45 -7.83 -8.61
N LEU A 70 1.76 -6.76 -7.86
CA LEU A 70 2.43 -5.59 -8.42
C LEU A 70 3.79 -5.94 -9.01
N TYR A 71 4.52 -6.82 -8.36
CA TYR A 71 5.80 -7.31 -8.89
C TYR A 71 5.60 -8.08 -10.19
N ARG A 72 4.64 -8.99 -10.22
CA ARG A 72 4.36 -9.83 -11.38
C ARG A 72 3.98 -9.00 -12.63
N ILE A 73 3.12 -7.99 -12.46
CA ILE A 73 2.63 -7.21 -13.59
C ILE A 73 3.59 -6.12 -14.05
N THR A 74 4.57 -5.74 -13.23
CA THR A 74 5.54 -4.71 -13.57
C THR A 74 6.64 -5.28 -14.45
N LYS A 75 6.93 -4.61 -15.56
CA LYS A 75 8.02 -5.02 -16.45
C LYS A 75 9.36 -4.95 -15.72
N PRO A 76 10.30 -5.87 -16.02
CA PRO A 76 11.64 -5.80 -15.43
C PRO A 76 12.30 -4.44 -15.64
N GLY A 77 12.96 -3.93 -14.61
CA GLY A 77 13.65 -2.63 -14.66
C GLY A 77 12.74 -1.42 -14.55
N ARG A 78 11.44 -1.61 -14.35
CA ARG A 78 10.50 -0.50 -14.21
C ARG A 78 10.22 -0.21 -12.73
N LEU A 79 9.56 0.91 -12.48
CA LEU A 79 9.44 1.50 -11.16
C LEU A 79 8.01 1.50 -10.66
N ILE A 80 7.88 1.47 -9.34
CA ILE A 80 6.66 1.84 -8.65
C ILE A 80 6.98 3.05 -7.77
N CYS A 81 6.08 4.03 -7.76
CA CYS A 81 6.20 5.23 -6.95
C CYS A 81 5.03 5.30 -5.98
N LEU A 82 5.34 5.33 -4.71
CA LEU A 82 4.32 5.37 -3.66
C LEU A 82 4.39 6.68 -2.90
N HIS A 83 3.26 7.34 -2.80
CA HIS A 83 3.08 8.49 -1.91
C HIS A 83 2.65 7.98 -0.55
N LEU A 84 3.34 8.40 0.49
CA LEU A 84 3.02 7.99 1.86
C LEU A 84 3.46 9.06 2.85
N LYS A 85 3.11 8.85 4.11
CA LYS A 85 3.48 9.74 5.21
C LYS A 85 3.82 8.89 6.44
N GLN A 86 4.79 9.36 7.22
CA GLN A 86 5.08 8.74 8.51
C GLN A 86 3.88 8.87 9.45
N ILE A 87 3.74 7.91 10.35
CA ILE A 87 2.59 7.85 11.27
C ILE A 87 2.99 8.53 12.58
N PRO A 88 2.31 9.63 12.97
CA PRO A 88 2.60 10.27 14.27
C PRO A 88 2.12 9.39 15.42
N THR A 89 2.87 9.43 16.52
CA THR A 89 2.47 8.80 17.78
C THR A 89 2.00 9.87 18.77
N PHE A 90 1.19 9.46 19.72
CA PHE A 90 0.63 10.35 20.72
C PHE A 90 0.91 9.79 22.11
N LYS A 91 1.32 10.65 23.03
CA LYS A 91 1.69 10.24 24.40
C LYS A 91 0.60 9.44 25.09
N GLY A 92 -0.65 9.87 24.98
CA GLY A 92 -1.78 9.22 25.65
C GLY A 92 -2.15 7.87 25.06
N ARG A 93 -1.85 7.65 23.76
CA ARG A 93 -2.18 6.42 23.05
C ARG A 93 -0.99 5.46 22.98
N ASP A 94 0.19 5.99 22.70
CA ASP A 94 1.37 5.20 22.37
C ASP A 94 2.47 5.28 23.42
N GLY A 95 2.26 6.03 24.49
CA GLY A 95 3.21 6.21 25.57
C GLY A 95 4.27 7.27 25.34
N ALA A 96 4.48 7.71 24.12
CA ALA A 96 5.46 8.73 23.77
C ALA A 96 5.04 9.47 22.50
N MET A 97 5.52 10.70 22.37
CA MET A 97 5.36 11.47 21.14
C MET A 97 6.50 11.16 20.18
N GLY A 98 6.21 11.01 18.91
CA GLY A 98 7.22 10.72 17.90
C GLY A 98 6.59 10.29 16.59
N LEU A 99 7.30 9.47 15.84
CA LEU A 99 6.86 8.94 14.56
C LEU A 99 7.11 7.44 14.51
N ILE A 100 6.15 6.72 13.92
CA ILE A 100 6.37 5.35 13.48
C ILE A 100 6.97 5.44 12.09
N ASP A 101 8.07 4.74 11.85
CA ASP A 101 8.73 4.75 10.54
C ASP A 101 7.97 3.87 9.54
N PHE A 102 6.81 4.35 9.13
CA PHE A 102 5.96 3.64 8.17
C PHE A 102 6.65 3.48 6.83
N ARG A 103 7.39 4.50 6.39
CA ARG A 103 8.16 4.44 5.15
C ARG A 103 9.17 3.29 5.16
N GLY A 104 9.94 3.18 6.23
CA GLY A 104 10.93 2.12 6.37
C GLY A 104 10.29 0.74 6.41
N MET A 105 9.18 0.61 7.13
CA MET A 105 8.42 -0.65 7.20
C MET A 105 7.90 -1.05 5.82
N LEU A 106 7.39 -0.09 5.06
CA LEU A 106 6.85 -0.35 3.72
C LEU A 106 7.96 -0.75 2.75
N ILE A 107 9.12 -0.08 2.81
CA ILE A 107 10.29 -0.44 2.01
C ILE A 107 10.70 -1.90 2.29
N GLN A 108 10.79 -2.28 3.55
CA GLN A 108 11.14 -3.65 3.93
C GLN A 108 10.13 -4.66 3.41
N GLU A 109 8.84 -4.33 3.45
CA GLU A 109 7.81 -5.22 2.95
C GLU A 109 7.94 -5.43 1.43
N PHE A 110 8.22 -4.38 0.68
CA PHE A 110 8.49 -4.49 -0.75
C PHE A 110 9.74 -5.32 -1.02
N GLN A 111 10.82 -5.09 -0.28
CA GLN A 111 12.06 -5.86 -0.43
C GLN A 111 11.87 -7.35 -0.16
N LYS A 112 11.03 -7.67 0.81
CA LYS A 112 10.63 -9.06 1.10
C LYS A 112 10.03 -9.75 -0.12
N HIS A 113 9.35 -9.00 -0.98
CA HIS A 113 8.72 -9.49 -2.20
C HIS A 113 9.55 -9.19 -3.45
N LYS A 114 10.88 -9.17 -3.33
CA LYS A 114 11.85 -9.08 -4.43
C LYS A 114 12.00 -7.70 -5.06
N TRP A 115 11.34 -6.69 -4.56
CA TRP A 115 11.56 -5.33 -5.03
C TRP A 115 12.90 -4.81 -4.53
N THR A 116 13.54 -3.98 -5.35
CA THR A 116 14.78 -3.29 -4.97
C THR A 116 14.46 -1.83 -4.65
N TYR A 117 14.91 -1.36 -3.49
CA TYR A 117 14.78 0.05 -3.13
C TYR A 117 15.78 0.87 -3.94
N HIS A 118 15.26 1.88 -4.60
CA HIS A 118 16.05 2.65 -5.53
C HIS A 118 15.85 4.15 -5.35
#